data_51fcdd236ec26ec2773b978814b9f6d2
#
_entry.id   51fcdd236ec26ec2773b978814b9f6d2
#
_cell.length_a   1.000
_cell.length_b   1.000
_cell.length_c   1.000
_cell.angle_alpha   90.00
_cell.angle_beta   90.00
_cell.angle_gamma   90.00
#
_symmetry.space_group_name_H-M   'P 1'
#
loop_
_entity.id
_entity.type
_entity.pdbx_description
1 polymer ?
#
loop_
_entity_poly.entity_id
_entity_poly.type
_entity_poly.pdbx_seq_one_letter_code
_entity_poly.pdbx_strand_id
1 'polypeptide(L)'
;SEDPPEFPFVALLVSGGHTQLMRVDGVGRYEILGETIDDAAGEAFDKSAKLMGLPYPGGPHLAKLALEGNPAAYALPRPLLHSGNLDFSFAGLKTAVLVQSQRMVAAAGVARFEDLPREKQADLAASTQAAIVEVLLKKSLAALKETGLQRLVVAGGVGANRDLRAQLDAACAKRKVRVHYPELHLCTDNGAMIAMAAAMRLQSGLQQATRTYAFDVKPRWPLDAIAQ
;
A
#
# COMPACT_ATOMS: atom_id res chain seq x y z
N SER A 1 -12.29 1.74 -16.48
CA SER A 1 -12.15 0.27 -16.38
C SER A 1 -13.27 -0.39 -17.16
N GLU A 2 -12.97 -1.42 -17.94
CA GLU A 2 -13.97 -2.24 -18.63
C GLU A 2 -14.83 -3.03 -17.65
N ASP A 3 -14.34 -3.23 -16.44
CA ASP A 3 -14.99 -3.94 -15.34
C ASP A 3 -14.90 -3.10 -14.05
N PRO A 4 -15.80 -2.12 -13.87
CA PRO A 4 -15.81 -1.29 -12.67
C PRO A 4 -16.27 -2.12 -11.45
N PRO A 5 -15.68 -1.90 -10.25
CA PRO A 5 -16.12 -2.56 -9.05
C PRO A 5 -17.54 -2.10 -8.65
N GLU A 6 -18.41 -3.05 -8.35
CA GLU A 6 -19.73 -2.78 -7.79
C GLU A 6 -19.66 -2.69 -6.27
N PHE A 7 -20.44 -1.79 -5.67
CA PHE A 7 -20.60 -1.70 -4.23
C PHE A 7 -21.42 -2.88 -3.65
N PRO A 8 -21.19 -3.29 -2.41
CA PRO A 8 -20.09 -2.89 -1.55
C PRO A 8 -18.80 -3.65 -1.85
N PHE A 9 -17.65 -3.09 -1.45
CA PHE A 9 -16.35 -3.72 -1.56
C PHE A 9 -15.41 -3.32 -0.40
N VAL A 10 -14.34 -4.10 -0.18
CA VAL A 10 -13.21 -3.69 0.65
C VAL A 10 -12.23 -2.92 -0.22
N ALA A 11 -11.79 -1.76 0.23
CA ALA A 11 -10.73 -0.99 -0.41
C ALA A 11 -9.43 -1.06 0.41
N LEU A 12 -8.32 -1.37 -0.26
CA LEU A 12 -6.96 -1.18 0.25
C LEU A 12 -6.38 0.07 -0.42
N LEU A 13 -6.34 1.19 0.31
CA LEU A 13 -5.62 2.38 -0.10
C LEU A 13 -4.18 2.28 0.40
N VAL A 14 -3.21 2.20 -0.53
CA VAL A 14 -1.81 1.99 -0.19
C VAL A 14 -0.89 2.87 -1.03
N SER A 15 -0.36 3.92 -0.40
CA SER A 15 0.46 4.96 -1.03
C SER A 15 1.67 5.34 -0.18
N GLY A 16 2.40 6.38 -0.59
CA GLY A 16 3.48 6.98 0.21
C GLY A 16 3.01 7.59 1.52
N GLY A 17 1.77 8.09 1.59
CA GLY A 17 1.23 8.76 2.78
C GLY A 17 0.13 8.01 3.51
N HIS A 18 -0.47 6.99 2.89
CA HIS A 18 -1.62 6.28 3.45
C HIS A 18 -1.47 4.77 3.33
N THR A 19 -1.92 4.06 4.35
CA THR A 19 -2.19 2.63 4.33
C THR A 19 -3.44 2.39 5.15
N GLN A 20 -4.56 2.14 4.45
CA GLN A 20 -5.89 2.03 5.05
C GLN A 20 -6.68 0.90 4.41
N LEU A 21 -7.44 0.17 5.22
CA LEU A 21 -8.49 -0.74 4.80
C LEU A 21 -9.84 -0.10 5.11
N MET A 22 -10.70 -0.10 4.12
CA MET A 22 -12.04 0.50 4.23
C MET A 22 -13.10 -0.44 3.69
N ARG A 23 -14.27 -0.42 4.29
CA ARG A 23 -15.51 -0.89 3.68
C ARG A 23 -16.13 0.28 2.93
N VAL A 24 -16.49 0.07 1.69
CA VAL A 24 -17.10 1.07 0.81
C VAL A 24 -18.48 0.57 0.38
N ASP A 25 -19.52 1.17 0.94
CA ASP A 25 -20.91 0.78 0.66
C ASP A 25 -21.54 1.62 -0.47
N GLY A 26 -20.88 2.69 -0.87
CA GLY A 26 -21.31 3.58 -1.93
C GLY A 26 -20.50 4.87 -1.95
N VAL A 27 -20.82 5.77 -2.89
CA VAL A 27 -20.18 7.09 -2.96
C VAL A 27 -20.44 7.86 -1.67
N GLY A 28 -19.38 8.32 -1.01
CA GLY A 28 -19.48 9.03 0.27
C GLY A 28 -19.79 8.17 1.50
N ARG A 29 -19.90 6.85 1.36
CA ARG A 29 -20.19 5.93 2.48
C ARG A 29 -19.01 5.00 2.71
N TYR A 30 -18.10 5.42 3.59
CA TYR A 30 -16.84 4.76 3.90
C TYR A 30 -16.77 4.44 5.39
N GLU A 31 -16.36 3.23 5.72
CA GLU A 31 -16.04 2.79 7.07
C GLU A 31 -14.57 2.39 7.12
N ILE A 32 -13.76 3.02 7.96
CA ILE A 32 -12.37 2.64 8.16
C ILE A 32 -12.33 1.38 9.01
N LEU A 33 -11.78 0.30 8.46
CA LEU A 33 -11.63 -0.99 9.14
C LEU A 33 -10.29 -1.08 9.88
N GLY A 34 -9.26 -0.40 9.38
CA GLY A 34 -7.93 -0.32 9.97
C GLY A 34 -7.02 0.59 9.15
N GLU A 35 -6.04 1.16 9.80
CA GLU A 35 -5.09 2.08 9.17
C GLU A 35 -3.69 1.95 9.78
N THR A 36 -2.69 2.58 9.16
CA THR A 36 -1.36 2.60 9.74
C THR A 36 -1.29 3.50 10.96
N ILE A 37 -0.68 3.02 12.03
CA ILE A 37 -0.45 3.78 13.26
C ILE A 37 0.87 4.54 13.28
N ASP A 38 1.70 4.33 12.25
CA ASP A 38 3.01 4.95 12.11
C ASP A 38 3.36 5.20 10.61
N ASP A 39 4.46 4.66 10.09
CA ASP A 39 4.84 4.81 8.68
C ASP A 39 3.81 4.14 7.74
N ALA A 40 3.48 4.76 6.61
CA ALA A 40 2.73 4.11 5.56
C ALA A 40 3.60 3.08 4.80
N ALA A 41 2.97 2.11 4.12
CA ALA A 41 3.69 1.08 3.38
C ALA A 41 4.62 1.65 2.29
N GLY A 42 4.17 2.67 1.54
CA GLY A 42 5.00 3.33 0.53
C GLY A 42 6.16 4.08 1.17
N GLU A 43 5.95 4.73 2.31
CA GLU A 43 7.00 5.36 3.10
C GLU A 43 8.02 4.32 3.62
N ALA A 44 7.56 3.13 4.02
CA ALA A 44 8.44 2.04 4.41
C ALA A 44 9.31 1.54 3.25
N PHE A 45 8.73 1.43 2.03
CA PHE A 45 9.50 1.15 0.81
C PHE A 45 10.56 2.22 0.55
N ASP A 46 10.17 3.50 0.56
CA ASP A 46 11.06 4.62 0.22
C ASP A 46 12.19 4.78 1.26
N LYS A 47 11.85 4.70 2.55
CA LYS A 47 12.84 4.77 3.63
C LYS A 47 13.81 3.58 3.60
N SER A 48 13.32 2.37 3.34
CA SER A 48 14.18 1.18 3.20
C SER A 48 15.08 1.27 1.97
N ALA A 49 14.55 1.73 0.85
CA ALA A 49 15.33 1.98 -0.37
C ALA A 49 16.46 3.02 -0.12
N LYS A 50 16.15 4.10 0.58
CA LYS A 50 17.13 5.13 0.97
C LYS A 50 18.26 4.55 1.82
N LEU A 51 17.95 3.65 2.78
CA LEU A 51 18.94 2.95 3.60
C LEU A 51 19.86 2.03 2.75
N MET A 52 19.39 1.58 1.60
CA MET A 52 20.13 0.77 0.63
C MET A 52 20.84 1.61 -0.45
N GLY A 53 20.86 2.94 -0.33
CA GLY A 53 21.47 3.84 -1.32
C GLY A 53 20.72 3.92 -2.65
N LEU A 54 19.47 3.46 -2.71
CA LEU A 54 18.67 3.47 -3.93
C LEU A 54 18.06 4.85 -4.21
N PRO A 55 17.86 5.21 -5.50
CA PRO A 55 17.28 6.49 -5.89
C PRO A 55 15.84 6.68 -5.40
N TYR A 56 15.39 7.95 -5.38
CA TYR A 56 14.01 8.30 -5.10
C TYR A 56 13.20 8.49 -6.42
N PRO A 57 11.93 8.05 -6.49
CA PRO A 57 11.17 7.31 -5.48
C PRO A 57 11.70 5.88 -5.29
N GLY A 58 11.86 5.47 -4.01
CA GLY A 58 12.58 4.25 -3.67
C GLY A 58 11.83 2.95 -3.98
N GLY A 59 10.50 2.96 -3.87
CA GLY A 59 9.66 1.78 -4.04
C GLY A 59 9.91 1.01 -5.34
N PRO A 60 9.87 1.63 -6.53
CA PRO A 60 10.16 0.97 -7.81
C PRO A 60 11.58 0.40 -7.90
N HIS A 61 12.57 1.12 -7.37
CA HIS A 61 13.98 0.68 -7.37
C HIS A 61 14.19 -0.53 -6.45
N LEU A 62 13.62 -0.50 -5.25
CA LEU A 62 13.65 -1.62 -4.33
C LEU A 62 12.94 -2.84 -4.92
N ALA A 63 11.77 -2.66 -5.49
CA ALA A 63 11.01 -3.74 -6.11
C ALA A 63 11.77 -4.37 -7.30
N LYS A 64 12.48 -3.57 -8.09
CA LYS A 64 13.33 -4.06 -9.18
C LYS A 64 14.51 -4.88 -8.64
N LEU A 65 15.20 -4.38 -7.60
CA LEU A 65 16.31 -5.07 -6.97
C LEU A 65 15.85 -6.39 -6.32
N ALA A 66 14.67 -6.40 -5.70
CA ALA A 66 14.08 -7.57 -5.07
C ALA A 66 13.85 -8.76 -6.02
N LEU A 67 13.71 -8.52 -7.33
CA LEU A 67 13.56 -9.58 -8.33
C LEU A 67 14.79 -10.49 -8.44
N GLU A 68 15.96 -9.99 -8.04
CA GLU A 68 17.24 -10.70 -8.12
C GLU A 68 17.58 -11.45 -6.82
N GLY A 69 16.80 -11.26 -5.74
CA GLY A 69 17.11 -11.74 -4.41
C GLY A 69 16.18 -12.82 -3.88
N ASN A 70 16.60 -13.43 -2.77
CA ASN A 70 15.82 -14.42 -2.04
C ASN A 70 14.95 -13.73 -0.96
N PRO A 71 13.61 -13.78 -1.03
CA PRO A 71 12.71 -13.16 -0.06
C PRO A 71 12.79 -13.79 1.35
N ALA A 72 13.38 -14.98 1.48
CA ALA A 72 13.54 -15.69 2.74
C ALA A 72 14.97 -15.55 3.34
N ALA A 73 15.85 -14.74 2.71
CA ALA A 73 17.24 -14.61 3.15
C ALA A 73 17.38 -13.99 4.55
N TYR A 74 16.48 -13.06 4.89
CA TYR A 74 16.51 -12.38 6.19
C TYR A 74 15.14 -12.42 6.85
N ALA A 75 15.10 -12.86 8.12
CA ALA A 75 13.89 -12.89 8.95
C ALA A 75 13.57 -11.48 9.48
N LEU A 76 12.95 -10.64 8.65
CA LEU A 76 12.51 -9.30 9.03
C LEU A 76 11.17 -9.36 9.77
N PRO A 77 10.86 -8.43 10.68
CA PRO A 77 9.60 -8.42 11.41
C PRO A 77 8.41 -8.07 10.50
N ARG A 78 7.22 -8.54 10.89
CA ARG A 78 5.92 -8.18 10.33
C ARG A 78 5.09 -7.54 11.45
N PRO A 79 5.30 -6.24 11.72
CA PRO A 79 4.62 -5.59 12.85
C PRO A 79 3.10 -5.72 12.71
N LEU A 80 2.41 -5.87 13.82
CA LEU A 80 0.96 -6.03 13.95
C LEU A 80 0.30 -7.14 13.10
N LEU A 81 1.08 -8.03 12.46
CA LEU A 81 0.50 -9.10 11.63
C LEU A 81 -0.48 -9.98 12.40
N HIS A 82 -0.23 -10.18 13.69
CA HIS A 82 -1.03 -11.04 14.59
C HIS A 82 -1.69 -10.24 15.73
N SER A 83 -1.93 -8.93 15.54
CA SER A 83 -2.53 -8.07 16.58
C SER A 83 -4.01 -8.34 16.85
N GLY A 84 -4.69 -9.07 15.98
CA GLY A 84 -6.12 -9.33 16.09
C GLY A 84 -7.01 -8.21 15.53
N ASN A 85 -6.46 -7.04 15.20
CA ASN A 85 -7.13 -5.94 14.50
C ASN A 85 -6.62 -5.81 13.05
N LEU A 86 -7.14 -4.82 12.30
CA LEU A 86 -6.78 -4.57 10.90
C LEU A 86 -5.76 -3.42 10.73
N ASP A 87 -5.21 -2.89 11.82
CA ASP A 87 -4.21 -1.83 11.77
C ASP A 87 -2.87 -2.31 11.24
N PHE A 88 -2.10 -1.37 10.69
CA PHE A 88 -0.78 -1.60 10.15
C PHE A 88 0.28 -0.87 10.96
N SER A 89 1.52 -1.37 10.87
CA SER A 89 2.71 -0.68 11.36
C SER A 89 3.92 -1.10 10.53
N PHE A 90 4.77 -0.15 10.18
CA PHE A 90 5.98 -0.39 9.39
C PHE A 90 7.24 0.24 9.98
N ALA A 91 7.15 1.09 11.01
CA ALA A 91 8.32 1.74 11.61
C ALA A 91 9.31 0.73 12.21
N GLY A 92 8.81 -0.34 12.84
CA GLY A 92 9.65 -1.42 13.35
C GLY A 92 10.38 -2.19 12.25
N LEU A 93 9.76 -2.39 11.09
CA LEU A 93 10.39 -2.99 9.92
C LEU A 93 11.55 -2.13 9.40
N LYS A 94 11.35 -0.83 9.25
CA LYS A 94 12.39 0.12 8.82
C LYS A 94 13.63 0.03 9.73
N THR A 95 13.42 0.00 11.05
CA THR A 95 14.50 -0.13 12.02
C THR A 95 15.24 -1.47 11.86
N ALA A 96 14.52 -2.57 11.63
CA ALA A 96 15.12 -3.88 11.40
C ALA A 96 15.94 -3.91 10.10
N VAL A 97 15.47 -3.29 9.02
CA VAL A 97 16.23 -3.14 7.76
C VAL A 97 17.52 -2.35 8.00
N LEU A 98 17.47 -1.24 8.74
CA LEU A 98 18.65 -0.46 9.09
C LEU A 98 19.68 -1.32 9.86
N VAL A 99 19.24 -1.99 10.91
CA VAL A 99 20.14 -2.85 11.72
C VAL A 99 20.73 -3.97 10.87
N GLN A 100 19.92 -4.60 10.02
CA GLN A 100 20.39 -5.67 9.15
C GLN A 100 21.41 -5.16 8.12
N SER A 101 21.16 -4.01 7.49
CA SER A 101 22.09 -3.39 6.54
C SER A 101 23.44 -3.06 7.20
N GLN A 102 23.43 -2.50 8.40
CA GLN A 102 24.64 -2.19 9.17
C GLN A 102 25.45 -3.47 9.53
N ARG A 103 24.76 -4.53 9.93
CA ARG A 103 25.40 -5.83 10.20
C ARG A 103 26.09 -6.40 8.95
N MET A 104 25.42 -6.29 7.80
CA MET A 104 25.96 -6.79 6.53
C MET A 104 27.21 -6.01 6.11
N VAL A 105 27.17 -4.68 6.20
CA VAL A 105 28.28 -3.76 5.91
C VAL A 105 29.48 -4.09 6.82
N ALA A 106 29.25 -4.21 8.12
CA ALA A 106 30.30 -4.54 9.09
C ALA A 106 30.92 -5.94 8.85
N ALA A 107 30.08 -6.96 8.58
CA ALA A 107 30.53 -8.31 8.31
C ALA A 107 31.35 -8.44 7.02
N ALA A 108 31.05 -7.62 6.02
CA ALA A 108 31.78 -7.58 4.74
C ALA A 108 33.03 -6.68 4.77
N GLY A 109 33.23 -5.88 5.83
CA GLY A 109 34.34 -4.94 5.93
C GLY A 109 34.30 -3.81 4.89
N VAL A 110 33.12 -3.47 4.36
CA VAL A 110 32.94 -2.41 3.37
C VAL A 110 32.44 -1.12 4.03
N ALA A 111 32.52 0.01 3.32
CA ALA A 111 32.15 1.29 3.90
C ALA A 111 30.62 1.56 3.84
N ARG A 112 29.95 1.07 2.81
CA ARG A 112 28.55 1.38 2.53
C ARG A 112 27.80 0.14 2.06
N PHE A 113 26.47 0.17 2.16
CA PHE A 113 25.60 -0.90 1.66
C PHE A 113 25.75 -1.14 0.15
N GLU A 114 25.95 -0.07 -0.64
CA GLU A 114 26.17 -0.11 -2.08
C GLU A 114 27.45 -0.87 -2.49
N ASP A 115 28.41 -0.99 -1.57
CA ASP A 115 29.67 -1.69 -1.79
C ASP A 115 29.57 -3.21 -1.53
N LEU A 116 28.41 -3.68 -1.04
CA LEU A 116 28.13 -5.13 -0.82
C LEU A 116 27.96 -5.85 -2.17
N PRO A 117 28.22 -7.18 -2.22
CA PRO A 117 27.86 -8.00 -3.38
C PRO A 117 26.38 -7.82 -3.76
N ARG A 118 26.12 -7.71 -5.07
CA ARG A 118 24.77 -7.48 -5.63
C ARG A 118 23.72 -8.45 -5.11
N GLU A 119 24.08 -9.73 -4.98
CA GLU A 119 23.22 -10.76 -4.41
C GLU A 119 22.74 -10.40 -3.00
N LYS A 120 23.67 -9.94 -2.15
CA LYS A 120 23.34 -9.55 -0.76
C LYS A 120 22.44 -8.33 -0.68
N GLN A 121 22.66 -7.36 -1.56
CA GLN A 121 21.78 -6.20 -1.68
C GLN A 121 20.37 -6.64 -2.11
N ALA A 122 20.28 -7.51 -3.11
CA ALA A 122 19.03 -8.05 -3.64
C ALA A 122 18.27 -8.89 -2.60
N ASP A 123 18.97 -9.71 -1.83
CA ASP A 123 18.40 -10.52 -0.75
C ASP A 123 17.72 -9.65 0.32
N LEU A 124 18.36 -8.53 0.73
CA LEU A 124 17.74 -7.64 1.71
C LEU A 124 16.55 -6.90 1.11
N ALA A 125 16.64 -6.46 -0.15
CA ALA A 125 15.52 -5.83 -0.85
C ALA A 125 14.33 -6.79 -0.99
N ALA A 126 14.57 -8.05 -1.38
CA ALA A 126 13.55 -9.08 -1.51
C ALA A 126 12.88 -9.41 -0.17
N SER A 127 13.67 -9.58 0.89
CA SER A 127 13.16 -9.84 2.25
C SER A 127 12.33 -8.66 2.78
N THR A 128 12.74 -7.42 2.47
CA THR A 128 12.02 -6.20 2.84
C THR A 128 10.67 -6.11 2.12
N GLN A 129 10.67 -6.30 0.79
CA GLN A 129 9.43 -6.32 0.00
C GLN A 129 8.48 -7.41 0.49
N ALA A 130 8.99 -8.63 0.71
CA ALA A 130 8.18 -9.74 1.20
C ALA A 130 7.53 -9.44 2.55
N ALA A 131 8.24 -8.76 3.46
CA ALA A 131 7.67 -8.37 4.76
C ALA A 131 6.51 -7.39 4.62
N ILE A 132 6.65 -6.36 3.77
CA ILE A 132 5.59 -5.37 3.52
C ILE A 132 4.40 -6.02 2.83
N VAL A 133 4.64 -6.78 1.76
CA VAL A 133 3.60 -7.43 0.95
C VAL A 133 2.81 -8.44 1.78
N GLU A 134 3.48 -9.24 2.64
CA GLU A 134 2.80 -10.21 3.49
C GLU A 134 1.84 -9.53 4.47
N VAL A 135 2.22 -8.42 5.09
CA VAL A 135 1.34 -7.66 6.00
C VAL A 135 0.13 -7.14 5.25
N LEU A 136 0.34 -6.49 4.09
CA LEU A 136 -0.75 -5.96 3.26
C LEU A 136 -1.71 -7.07 2.82
N LEU A 137 -1.18 -8.18 2.33
CA LEU A 137 -1.95 -9.34 1.90
C LEU A 137 -2.82 -9.90 3.03
N LYS A 138 -2.20 -10.23 4.17
CA LYS A 138 -2.89 -10.91 5.28
C LYS A 138 -3.96 -10.04 5.92
N LYS A 139 -3.70 -8.74 6.10
CA LYS A 139 -4.68 -7.79 6.61
C LYS A 139 -5.84 -7.58 5.64
N SER A 140 -5.57 -7.52 4.32
CA SER A 140 -6.64 -7.44 3.31
C SER A 140 -7.54 -8.68 3.31
N LEU A 141 -6.94 -9.87 3.43
CA LEU A 141 -7.71 -11.12 3.53
C LEU A 141 -8.50 -11.22 4.84
N ALA A 142 -7.98 -10.66 5.94
CA ALA A 142 -8.70 -10.58 7.20
C ALA A 142 -9.90 -9.63 7.10
N ALA A 143 -9.74 -8.46 6.49
CA ALA A 143 -10.82 -7.51 6.23
C ALA A 143 -11.94 -8.13 5.36
N LEU A 144 -11.58 -8.84 4.30
CA LEU A 144 -12.55 -9.58 3.47
C LEU A 144 -13.31 -10.64 4.26
N LYS A 145 -12.61 -11.35 5.14
CA LYS A 145 -13.24 -12.36 6.02
C LYS A 145 -14.19 -11.71 7.04
N GLU A 146 -13.79 -10.61 7.65
CA GLU A 146 -14.56 -9.90 8.68
C GLU A 146 -15.83 -9.28 8.09
N THR A 147 -15.71 -8.67 6.91
CA THR A 147 -16.84 -8.03 6.21
C THR A 147 -17.74 -9.01 5.45
N GLY A 148 -17.25 -10.21 5.14
CA GLY A 148 -17.93 -11.18 4.29
C GLY A 148 -18.00 -10.78 2.81
N LEU A 149 -17.30 -9.70 2.41
CA LEU A 149 -17.32 -9.18 1.05
C LEU A 149 -16.42 -9.98 0.11
N GLN A 150 -16.81 -10.03 -1.17
CA GLN A 150 -16.10 -10.80 -2.21
C GLN A 150 -15.45 -9.92 -3.28
N ARG A 151 -15.27 -8.63 -3.00
CA ARG A 151 -14.57 -7.69 -3.88
C ARG A 151 -13.53 -6.92 -3.09
N LEU A 152 -12.33 -6.81 -3.66
CA LEU A 152 -11.22 -6.01 -3.16
C LEU A 152 -10.82 -4.99 -4.22
N VAL A 153 -10.78 -3.73 -3.86
CA VAL A 153 -10.25 -2.65 -4.70
C VAL A 153 -8.92 -2.21 -4.12
N VAL A 154 -7.86 -2.24 -4.92
CA VAL A 154 -6.53 -1.79 -4.49
C VAL A 154 -6.20 -0.49 -5.20
N ALA A 155 -5.90 0.56 -4.44
CA ALA A 155 -5.60 1.89 -4.94
C ALA A 155 -4.33 2.47 -4.30
N GLY A 156 -3.71 3.45 -4.97
CA GLY A 156 -2.47 4.09 -4.54
C GLY A 156 -1.22 3.51 -5.18
N GLY A 157 -0.10 4.24 -5.09
CA GLY A 157 1.15 3.92 -5.81
C GLY A 157 1.76 2.56 -5.49
N VAL A 158 1.65 2.09 -4.24
CA VAL A 158 2.12 0.74 -3.86
C VAL A 158 1.26 -0.34 -4.51
N GLY A 159 0.01 -0.06 -4.87
CA GLY A 159 -0.87 -0.94 -5.64
C GLY A 159 -0.33 -1.28 -7.05
N ALA A 160 0.69 -0.58 -7.54
CA ALA A 160 1.43 -0.94 -8.76
C ALA A 160 2.50 -2.02 -8.54
N ASN A 161 2.82 -2.38 -7.29
CA ASN A 161 3.82 -3.41 -6.99
C ASN A 161 3.37 -4.78 -7.52
N ARG A 162 4.19 -5.37 -8.38
CA ARG A 162 3.84 -6.62 -9.09
C ARG A 162 3.72 -7.83 -8.15
N ASP A 163 4.57 -7.90 -7.12
CA ASP A 163 4.54 -8.99 -6.16
C ASP A 163 3.26 -8.92 -5.30
N LEU A 164 2.89 -7.72 -4.84
CA LEU A 164 1.62 -7.50 -4.12
C LEU A 164 0.42 -7.94 -4.98
N ARG A 165 0.36 -7.53 -6.25
CA ARG A 165 -0.73 -7.94 -7.15
C ARG A 165 -0.77 -9.45 -7.32
N ALA A 166 0.36 -10.08 -7.65
CA ALA A 166 0.43 -11.53 -7.85
C ALA A 166 -0.03 -12.32 -6.62
N GLN A 167 0.40 -11.90 -5.42
CA GLN A 167 0.01 -12.58 -4.19
C GLN A 167 -1.45 -12.35 -3.82
N LEU A 168 -1.98 -11.13 -4.01
CA LEU A 168 -3.42 -10.83 -3.81
C LEU A 168 -4.28 -11.64 -4.78
N ASP A 169 -3.94 -11.64 -6.07
CA ASP A 169 -4.69 -12.37 -7.09
C ASP A 169 -4.73 -13.87 -6.80
N ALA A 170 -3.59 -14.46 -6.48
CA ALA A 170 -3.51 -15.89 -6.14
C ALA A 170 -4.30 -16.25 -4.87
N ALA A 171 -4.24 -15.41 -3.84
CA ALA A 171 -4.92 -15.66 -2.58
C ALA A 171 -6.44 -15.39 -2.66
N CYS A 172 -6.85 -14.37 -3.41
CA CYS A 172 -8.24 -13.99 -3.62
C CYS A 172 -8.95 -14.97 -4.54
N ALA A 173 -8.29 -15.47 -5.60
CA ALA A 173 -8.85 -16.49 -6.49
C ALA A 173 -9.26 -17.76 -5.74
N LYS A 174 -8.43 -18.23 -4.80
CA LYS A 174 -8.74 -19.38 -3.93
C LYS A 174 -9.99 -19.18 -3.06
N ARG A 175 -10.38 -17.92 -2.83
CA ARG A 175 -11.52 -17.51 -2.00
C ARG A 175 -12.72 -17.02 -2.80
N LYS A 176 -12.65 -17.08 -4.13
CA LYS A 176 -13.65 -16.53 -5.05
C LYS A 176 -13.88 -15.03 -4.84
N VAL A 177 -12.84 -14.31 -4.41
CA VAL A 177 -12.83 -12.85 -4.28
C VAL A 177 -12.30 -12.24 -5.55
N ARG A 178 -12.99 -11.25 -6.10
CA ARG A 178 -12.56 -10.48 -7.27
C ARG A 178 -11.70 -9.30 -6.83
N VAL A 179 -10.55 -9.13 -7.46
CA VAL A 179 -9.65 -8.01 -7.18
C VAL A 179 -9.69 -7.03 -8.34
N HIS A 180 -9.82 -5.73 -8.02
CA HIS A 180 -9.83 -4.64 -9.00
C HIS A 180 -8.64 -3.72 -8.75
N TYR A 181 -7.94 -3.37 -9.82
CA TYR A 181 -6.82 -2.44 -9.79
C TYR A 181 -7.06 -1.30 -10.78
N PRO A 182 -6.59 -0.09 -10.51
CA PRO A 182 -6.48 0.92 -11.53
C PRO A 182 -5.40 0.52 -12.55
N GLU A 183 -5.46 1.10 -13.74
CA GLU A 183 -4.37 1.03 -14.70
C GLU A 183 -3.08 1.59 -14.08
N LEU A 184 -1.93 1.05 -14.47
CA LEU A 184 -0.66 1.38 -13.80
C LEU A 184 -0.34 2.87 -13.81
N HIS A 185 -0.66 3.58 -14.89
CA HIS A 185 -0.43 5.02 -15.01
C HIS A 185 -1.40 5.87 -14.18
N LEU A 186 -2.49 5.28 -13.66
CA LEU A 186 -3.46 5.91 -12.77
C LEU A 186 -3.28 5.54 -11.30
N CYS A 187 -2.26 4.75 -10.95
CA CYS A 187 -2.02 4.35 -9.56
C CYS A 187 -1.51 5.50 -8.67
N THR A 188 -0.87 6.51 -9.25
CA THR A 188 -0.39 7.70 -8.53
C THR A 188 -1.42 8.83 -8.63
N ASP A 189 -1.28 9.84 -7.76
CA ASP A 189 -2.16 11.01 -7.74
C ASP A 189 -2.26 11.66 -9.11
N ASN A 190 -3.49 11.91 -9.56
CA ASN A 190 -3.76 12.49 -10.86
C ASN A 190 -5.09 13.24 -10.89
N GLY A 191 -5.26 14.17 -11.85
CA GLY A 191 -6.46 14.99 -11.98
C GLY A 191 -7.72 14.18 -12.31
N ALA A 192 -7.60 13.03 -12.99
CA ALA A 192 -8.75 12.18 -13.33
C ALA A 192 -9.43 11.61 -12.08
N MET A 193 -8.67 11.31 -11.01
CA MET A 193 -9.23 10.86 -9.72
C MET A 193 -10.15 11.90 -9.12
N ILE A 194 -9.74 13.17 -9.11
CA ILE A 194 -10.52 14.27 -8.54
C ILE A 194 -11.75 14.56 -9.41
N ALA A 195 -11.57 14.58 -10.73
CA ALA A 195 -12.68 14.77 -11.65
C ALA A 195 -13.75 13.67 -11.53
N MET A 196 -13.32 12.41 -11.42
CA MET A 196 -14.22 11.26 -11.25
C MET A 196 -14.94 11.32 -9.90
N ALA A 197 -14.23 11.62 -8.81
CA ALA A 197 -14.83 11.79 -7.48
C ALA A 197 -15.88 12.90 -7.48
N ALA A 198 -15.60 14.03 -8.11
CA ALA A 198 -16.56 15.13 -8.26
C ALA A 198 -17.80 14.71 -9.08
N ALA A 199 -17.59 14.03 -10.23
CA ALA A 199 -18.68 13.54 -11.07
C ALA A 199 -19.59 12.57 -10.32
N MET A 200 -19.02 11.61 -9.60
CA MET A 200 -19.78 10.63 -8.82
C MET A 200 -20.59 11.30 -7.69
N ARG A 201 -20.02 12.32 -7.01
CA ARG A 201 -20.72 13.08 -5.96
C ARG A 201 -21.88 13.90 -6.51
N LEU A 202 -21.71 14.53 -7.69
CA LEU A 202 -22.79 15.26 -8.38
C LEU A 202 -23.90 14.31 -8.83
N GLN A 203 -23.56 13.18 -9.43
CA GLN A 203 -24.53 12.18 -9.89
C GLN A 203 -25.32 11.54 -8.76
N SER A 204 -24.68 11.33 -7.61
CA SER A 204 -25.34 10.77 -6.42
C SER A 204 -26.14 11.80 -5.60
N GLY A 205 -26.14 13.07 -6.00
CA GLY A 205 -26.83 14.14 -5.29
C GLY A 205 -26.18 14.59 -3.98
N LEU A 206 -24.99 14.06 -3.66
CA LEU A 206 -24.22 14.44 -2.47
C LEU A 206 -23.62 15.86 -2.57
N GLN A 207 -23.55 16.39 -3.77
CA GLN A 207 -23.04 17.73 -4.03
C GLN A 207 -23.80 18.38 -5.18
N GLN A 208 -23.97 19.69 -5.13
CA GLN A 208 -24.55 20.48 -6.22
C GLN A 208 -23.48 21.35 -6.86
N ALA A 209 -23.56 21.52 -8.18
CA ALA A 209 -22.69 22.44 -8.89
C ALA A 209 -23.00 23.88 -8.46
N THR A 210 -21.98 24.64 -8.12
CA THR A 210 -22.09 26.07 -7.81
C THR A 210 -21.41 26.90 -8.87
N ARG A 211 -21.89 28.13 -9.09
CA ARG A 211 -21.27 29.10 -10.01
C ARG A 211 -20.33 30.07 -9.28
N THR A 212 -20.13 29.88 -8.00
CA THR A 212 -19.22 30.70 -7.21
C THR A 212 -17.83 30.08 -7.22
N TYR A 213 -16.81 30.92 -7.29
CA TYR A 213 -15.41 30.48 -7.13
C TYR A 213 -14.96 30.52 -5.67
N ALA A 214 -15.89 30.77 -4.74
CA ALA A 214 -15.62 30.72 -3.31
C ALA A 214 -15.63 29.25 -2.86
N PHE A 215 -14.47 28.70 -2.55
CA PHE A 215 -14.32 27.39 -1.96
C PHE A 215 -13.23 27.43 -0.89
N ASP A 216 -13.38 26.57 0.10
CA ASP A 216 -12.37 26.41 1.15
C ASP A 216 -11.56 25.14 0.88
N VAL A 217 -10.28 25.15 1.27
CA VAL A 217 -9.36 24.02 1.13
C VAL A 217 -9.25 23.32 2.46
N LYS A 218 -9.60 22.02 2.48
CA LYS A 218 -9.41 21.17 3.65
C LYS A 218 -8.18 20.27 3.42
N PRO A 219 -6.99 20.62 3.96
CA PRO A 219 -5.75 19.86 3.73
C PRO A 219 -5.81 18.42 4.25
N ARG A 220 -6.63 18.18 5.28
CA ARG A 220 -6.95 16.87 5.83
C ARG A 220 -8.46 16.76 5.97
N TRP A 221 -9.06 15.96 5.13
CA TRP A 221 -10.49 15.69 5.18
C TRP A 221 -10.70 14.21 5.51
N PRO A 222 -11.13 13.88 6.75
CA PRO A 222 -11.42 12.50 7.14
C PRO A 222 -12.48 11.88 6.21
N LEU A 223 -12.25 10.66 5.74
CA LEU A 223 -13.14 9.99 4.81
C LEU A 223 -14.53 9.72 5.40
N ASP A 224 -14.60 9.44 6.68
CA ASP A 224 -15.84 9.26 7.45
C ASP A 224 -16.67 10.55 7.60
N ALA A 225 -16.03 11.72 7.48
CA ALA A 225 -16.68 13.02 7.50
C ALA A 225 -17.14 13.53 6.11
N ILE A 226 -16.89 12.78 5.03
CA ILE A 226 -17.22 13.21 3.66
C ILE A 226 -18.74 13.13 3.36
N ALA A 227 -19.47 12.32 4.10
CA ALA A 227 -20.93 12.12 3.92
C ALA A 227 -21.80 13.18 4.62
N GLN A 228 -21.20 14.13 5.36
CA GLN A 228 -21.90 15.20 6.08
C GLN A 228 -21.96 16.50 5.29
#